data_84afbf8e4772f5876eea217bdd07a505
#
_entry.id   84afbf8e4772f5876eea217bdd07a505
#
_cell.length_a   1.000
_cell.length_b   1.000
_cell.length_c   1.000
_cell.angle_alpha   90.00
_cell.angle_beta   90.00
_cell.angle_gamma   90.00
#
_symmetry.space_group_name_H-M   'P 1'
#
loop_
_entity.id
_entity.type
_entity.pdbx_description
1 polymer ?
#
loop_
_entity_poly.entity_id
_entity_poly.type
_entity_poly.pdbx_seq_one_letter_code
_entity_poly.pdbx_strand_id
1 'polypeptide(L)'
;MEKVIIIGAGPAGLTAAIELLKNGGDYDVTILEGSQAMGGISQTVRYNGNRMDIGGHRFFSKNQQVMDWWADLMPLQGKPAYDDKKLGHEKPLAENGPDPETEDNVMLVRDRVSRIYYNKHFFDYPISMKPETIKNMGFVTTMKAGFSYLWACVFKKPETNLENFYINRFGKVLYSMFFEGYTEKLWGRHPSEISADWGSQRVKGLSITALLKDMFKKVFGTKNKGEVETSLIEQFWYPKYGPGQLWETAAEKVKELGGKILTGCQVKKIMCEGRKVTSVVCDTAEGEKTFTGDIFISSMPVKDLILGMDGTKPCDTIIKIAEGLPYRDFVTVGLLVNKLNLKNETNKTTLGNIVPDCWIYVQDKGVKLGRIQIFNNWSPYMVEKPEDTVWIGLEYFCAEGDDFWNMSEEDCVKFATAELVKMGVISENEVLDSHREKVKKAYPAYFDTYKHFDTMIKFLDTFPNLYCVGRNGQHRYNNMDHSMLTAMETAEAIKTGKKSRKDIWNVNTEKEYHEEKSGN
;
A
#
# COMPACT_ATOMS: atom_id res chain seq x y z
N MET A 1 -32.40 17.36 -2.72
CA MET A 1 -31.28 16.44 -2.31
C MET A 1 -31.08 15.38 -3.37
N GLU A 2 -29.94 15.41 -4.07
CA GLU A 2 -29.56 14.34 -5.00
C GLU A 2 -29.11 13.10 -4.22
N LYS A 3 -29.55 11.93 -4.66
CA LYS A 3 -29.17 10.65 -4.06
C LYS A 3 -27.85 10.18 -4.61
N VAL A 4 -26.84 10.05 -3.75
CA VAL A 4 -25.51 9.57 -4.11
C VAL A 4 -25.28 8.18 -3.52
N ILE A 5 -25.03 7.22 -4.39
CA ILE A 5 -24.64 5.85 -4.02
C ILE A 5 -23.14 5.71 -4.19
N ILE A 6 -22.44 5.39 -3.11
CA ILE A 6 -20.99 5.14 -3.09
C ILE A 6 -20.75 3.64 -2.87
N ILE A 7 -19.96 3.02 -3.74
CA ILE A 7 -19.63 1.59 -3.67
C ILE A 7 -18.24 1.45 -3.07
N GLY A 8 -18.17 0.91 -1.86
CA GLY A 8 -16.97 0.66 -1.07
C GLY A 8 -16.70 1.71 0.00
N ALA A 9 -16.40 1.27 1.23
CA ALA A 9 -16.03 2.06 2.40
C ALA A 9 -14.52 2.06 2.65
N GLY A 10 -13.72 2.04 1.59
CA GLY A 10 -12.28 2.28 1.63
C GLY A 10 -11.94 3.77 1.66
N PRO A 11 -10.62 4.12 1.62
CA PRO A 11 -10.16 5.51 1.64
C PRO A 11 -10.89 6.43 0.64
N ALA A 12 -11.07 5.97 -0.60
CA ALA A 12 -11.74 6.77 -1.63
C ALA A 12 -13.23 6.99 -1.34
N GLY A 13 -13.96 5.94 -0.96
CA GLY A 13 -15.42 6.04 -0.73
C GLY A 13 -15.75 6.91 0.49
N LEU A 14 -15.04 6.72 1.60
CA LEU A 14 -15.22 7.51 2.82
C LEU A 14 -14.84 8.99 2.60
N THR A 15 -13.74 9.24 1.88
CA THR A 15 -13.36 10.61 1.51
C THR A 15 -14.42 11.27 0.64
N ALA A 16 -14.93 10.58 -0.40
CA ALA A 16 -15.97 11.13 -1.27
C ALA A 16 -17.24 11.50 -0.47
N ALA A 17 -17.65 10.63 0.47
CA ALA A 17 -18.82 10.88 1.31
C ALA A 17 -18.65 12.13 2.20
N ILE A 18 -17.51 12.21 2.91
CA ILE A 18 -17.22 13.38 3.77
C ILE A 18 -17.15 14.65 2.92
N GLU A 19 -16.46 14.61 1.78
CA GLU A 19 -16.33 15.78 0.91
C GLU A 19 -17.68 16.26 0.38
N LEU A 20 -18.61 15.38 0.05
CA LEU A 20 -19.96 15.75 -0.41
C LEU A 20 -20.85 16.29 0.72
N LEU A 21 -20.74 15.74 1.92
CA LEU A 21 -21.61 16.07 3.06
C LEU A 21 -21.13 17.29 3.87
N LYS A 22 -19.82 17.56 3.88
CA LYS A 22 -19.29 18.69 4.66
C LYS A 22 -19.84 20.04 4.15
N ASN A 23 -19.90 21.00 5.06
CA ASN A 23 -20.39 22.36 4.79
C ASN A 23 -21.84 22.43 4.32
N GLY A 24 -22.69 21.47 4.76
CA GLY A 24 -24.12 21.47 4.45
C GLY A 24 -24.43 21.09 3.00
N GLY A 25 -23.64 20.22 2.41
CA GLY A 25 -23.88 19.70 1.05
C GLY A 25 -25.29 19.07 0.93
N ASP A 26 -26.02 19.42 -0.12
CA ASP A 26 -27.42 18.98 -0.35
C ASP A 26 -27.49 17.61 -1.05
N TYR A 27 -26.87 16.60 -0.42
CA TYR A 27 -26.80 15.23 -0.93
C TYR A 27 -27.33 14.22 0.10
N ASP A 28 -28.10 13.22 -0.37
CA ASP A 28 -28.45 12.01 0.41
C ASP A 28 -27.45 10.89 0.07
N VAL A 29 -26.39 10.79 0.89
CA VAL A 29 -25.27 9.87 0.62
C VAL A 29 -25.47 8.54 1.32
N THR A 30 -25.39 7.46 0.54
CA THR A 30 -25.38 6.08 1.06
C THR A 30 -24.15 5.33 0.54
N ILE A 31 -23.33 4.83 1.46
CA ILE A 31 -22.18 3.95 1.16
C ILE A 31 -22.63 2.49 1.28
N LEU A 32 -22.28 1.68 0.28
CA LEU A 32 -22.52 0.23 0.25
C LEU A 32 -21.15 -0.47 0.37
N GLU A 33 -20.91 -1.16 1.49
CA GLU A 33 -19.68 -1.88 1.77
C GLU A 33 -19.93 -3.39 1.79
N GLY A 34 -19.14 -4.16 1.02
CA GLY A 34 -19.31 -5.61 0.91
C GLY A 34 -18.87 -6.39 2.16
N SER A 35 -17.94 -5.85 2.92
CA SER A 35 -17.44 -6.44 4.17
C SER A 35 -18.15 -5.87 5.40
N GLN A 36 -17.70 -6.30 6.59
CA GLN A 36 -18.13 -5.70 7.85
C GLN A 36 -17.16 -4.63 8.36
N ALA A 37 -15.99 -4.47 7.71
CA ALA A 37 -14.92 -3.59 8.13
C ALA A 37 -14.81 -2.34 7.26
N MET A 38 -14.34 -1.24 7.84
CA MET A 38 -14.03 0.00 7.13
C MET A 38 -12.56 0.03 6.70
N GLY A 39 -12.26 0.82 5.66
CA GLY A 39 -10.88 1.05 5.23
C GLY A 39 -10.41 0.20 4.04
N GLY A 40 -11.20 -0.76 3.56
CA GLY A 40 -10.81 -1.63 2.45
C GLY A 40 -9.49 -2.36 2.72
N ILE A 41 -8.48 -2.25 1.83
CA ILE A 41 -7.16 -2.86 2.06
C ILE A 41 -6.32 -2.13 3.13
N SER A 42 -6.78 -0.98 3.63
CA SER A 42 -6.13 -0.22 4.72
C SER A 42 -6.82 -0.48 6.08
N GLN A 43 -7.60 -1.53 6.20
CA GLN A 43 -8.18 -1.94 7.47
C GLN A 43 -7.12 -2.53 8.41
N THR A 44 -7.41 -2.52 9.70
CA THR A 44 -6.62 -3.17 10.75
C THR A 44 -7.46 -4.26 11.40
N VAL A 45 -6.98 -5.48 11.36
CA VAL A 45 -7.63 -6.66 11.96
C VAL A 45 -7.31 -6.72 13.45
N ARG A 46 -8.32 -6.97 14.28
CA ARG A 46 -8.16 -7.17 15.73
C ARG A 46 -8.17 -8.66 16.02
N TYR A 47 -7.18 -9.15 16.73
CA TYR A 47 -7.05 -10.56 17.06
C TYR A 47 -6.36 -10.75 18.43
N ASN A 48 -7.07 -11.36 19.39
CA ASN A 48 -6.54 -11.72 20.71
C ASN A 48 -5.71 -10.63 21.39
N GLY A 49 -6.25 -9.41 21.49
CA GLY A 49 -5.56 -8.25 22.07
C GLY A 49 -4.53 -7.57 21.16
N ASN A 50 -4.17 -8.19 20.05
CA ASN A 50 -3.23 -7.66 19.06
C ASN A 50 -3.98 -7.08 17.85
N ARG A 51 -3.29 -6.26 17.06
CA ARG A 51 -3.79 -5.68 15.82
C ARG A 51 -2.84 -5.93 14.68
N MET A 52 -3.37 -6.23 13.50
CA MET A 52 -2.61 -6.55 12.30
C MET A 52 -3.14 -5.76 11.11
N ASP A 53 -2.28 -5.04 10.45
CA ASP A 53 -2.60 -4.42 9.17
C ASP A 53 -2.53 -5.43 8.04
N ILE A 54 -3.48 -5.35 7.12
CA ILE A 54 -3.42 -6.13 5.89
C ILE A 54 -2.59 -5.41 4.83
N GLY A 55 -1.29 -5.33 5.06
CA GLY A 55 -0.32 -4.59 4.27
C GLY A 55 0.21 -3.35 5.00
N GLY A 56 1.42 -2.90 4.65
CA GLY A 56 2.04 -1.72 5.28
C GLY A 56 1.44 -0.42 4.74
N HIS A 57 0.79 0.35 5.59
CA HIS A 57 0.15 1.62 5.25
C HIS A 57 0.67 2.74 6.14
N ARG A 58 1.47 3.65 5.60
CA ARG A 58 1.94 4.87 6.31
C ARG A 58 1.18 6.09 5.82
N PHE A 59 0.97 7.01 6.74
CA PHE A 59 0.33 8.29 6.47
C PHE A 59 1.40 9.34 6.17
N PHE A 60 1.63 9.52 4.91
CA PHE A 60 2.47 10.57 4.34
C PHE A 60 1.93 10.94 2.96
N SER A 61 1.78 12.22 2.70
CA SER A 61 1.47 12.74 1.38
C SER A 61 2.24 14.04 1.13
N LYS A 62 2.58 14.29 -0.14
CA LYS A 62 3.07 15.59 -0.59
C LYS A 62 1.95 16.63 -0.71
N ASN A 63 0.72 16.16 -0.76
CA ASN A 63 -0.47 17.02 -0.84
C ASN A 63 -0.88 17.46 0.55
N GLN A 64 -0.79 18.77 0.81
CA GLN A 64 -1.11 19.36 2.11
C GLN A 64 -2.60 19.18 2.47
N GLN A 65 -3.51 19.25 1.49
CA GLN A 65 -4.94 19.03 1.72
C GLN A 65 -5.22 17.63 2.30
N VAL A 66 -4.49 16.61 1.85
CA VAL A 66 -4.62 15.26 2.39
C VAL A 66 -4.06 15.19 3.82
N MET A 67 -2.91 15.82 4.08
CA MET A 67 -2.33 15.87 5.42
C MET A 67 -3.25 16.57 6.42
N ASP A 68 -3.81 17.70 6.02
CA ASP A 68 -4.76 18.47 6.83
C ASP A 68 -6.03 17.65 7.09
N TRP A 69 -6.57 16.97 6.07
CA TRP A 69 -7.75 16.12 6.20
C TRP A 69 -7.54 14.98 7.22
N TRP A 70 -6.35 14.36 7.22
CA TRP A 70 -6.02 13.36 8.24
C TRP A 70 -5.93 13.96 9.63
N ALA A 71 -5.28 15.14 9.77
CA ALA A 71 -5.14 15.82 11.04
C ALA A 71 -6.47 16.31 11.63
N ASP A 72 -7.43 16.71 10.77
CA ASP A 72 -8.78 17.12 11.17
C ASP A 72 -9.58 15.96 11.78
N LEU A 73 -9.40 14.74 11.25
CA LEU A 73 -10.07 13.54 11.78
C LEU A 73 -9.37 12.94 12.99
N MET A 74 -8.05 12.96 12.97
CA MET A 74 -7.21 12.34 13.99
C MET A 74 -6.00 13.23 14.26
N PRO A 75 -6.01 14.02 15.34
CA PRO A 75 -4.96 14.98 15.61
C PRO A 75 -3.63 14.31 15.98
N LEU A 76 -2.55 15.02 15.67
CA LEU A 76 -1.20 14.54 15.94
C LEU A 76 -0.91 14.60 17.44
N GLN A 77 -0.12 13.61 17.95
CA GLN A 77 0.26 13.50 19.36
C GLN A 77 0.90 14.77 19.91
N GLY A 78 0.49 15.19 21.12
CA GLY A 78 1.06 16.30 21.88
C GLY A 78 1.98 15.83 23.00
N LYS A 79 2.06 14.51 23.25
CA LYS A 79 2.94 13.86 24.21
C LYS A 79 3.64 12.67 23.58
N PRO A 80 4.81 12.23 24.11
CA PRO A 80 5.48 11.04 23.64
C PRO A 80 4.61 9.78 23.79
N ALA A 81 4.65 8.89 22.79
CA ALA A 81 4.05 7.56 22.89
C ALA A 81 4.80 6.69 23.91
N TYR A 82 4.20 5.58 24.32
CA TYR A 82 4.72 4.67 25.34
C TYR A 82 6.21 4.30 25.13
N ASP A 83 6.55 3.84 23.93
CA ASP A 83 7.92 3.44 23.59
C ASP A 83 8.87 4.65 23.51
N ASP A 84 8.44 5.79 22.96
CA ASP A 84 9.25 7.00 22.91
C ASP A 84 9.58 7.51 24.33
N LYS A 85 8.58 7.50 25.23
CA LYS A 85 8.77 7.88 26.63
C LYS A 85 9.73 6.95 27.36
N LYS A 86 9.57 5.62 27.16
CA LYS A 86 10.39 4.61 27.81
C LYS A 86 11.84 4.61 27.33
N LEU A 87 12.05 4.84 26.05
CA LEU A 87 13.36 4.81 25.41
C LEU A 87 14.03 6.18 25.31
N GLY A 88 13.34 7.25 25.73
CA GLY A 88 13.86 8.62 25.66
C GLY A 88 13.97 9.16 24.21
N HIS A 89 13.10 8.72 23.31
CA HIS A 89 13.09 9.22 21.95
C HIS A 89 12.40 10.59 21.89
N GLU A 90 13.05 11.55 21.24
CA GLU A 90 12.46 12.84 20.93
C GLU A 90 11.71 12.77 19.59
N LYS A 91 10.46 13.22 19.57
CA LYS A 91 9.61 13.30 18.38
C LYS A 91 9.02 14.70 18.23
N PRO A 92 8.71 15.15 17.02
CA PRO A 92 7.89 16.34 16.83
C PRO A 92 6.52 16.14 17.47
N LEU A 93 6.16 17.04 18.38
CA LEU A 93 4.88 17.02 19.10
C LEU A 93 4.02 18.21 18.66
N ALA A 94 2.73 17.99 18.51
CA ALA A 94 1.79 19.07 18.21
C ALA A 94 1.51 19.88 19.48
N GLU A 95 1.52 21.21 19.36
CA GLU A 95 1.05 22.08 20.43
C GLU A 95 -0.44 21.79 20.71
N ASN A 96 -0.76 21.50 21.95
CA ASN A 96 -2.12 21.10 22.38
C ASN A 96 -2.65 19.79 21.75
N GLY A 97 -1.78 18.93 21.18
CA GLY A 97 -2.18 17.61 20.70
C GLY A 97 -2.52 16.65 21.85
N PRO A 98 -3.30 15.58 21.59
CA PRO A 98 -3.71 14.61 22.60
C PRO A 98 -2.51 13.81 23.13
N ASP A 99 -2.67 13.29 24.34
CA ASP A 99 -1.72 12.35 24.96
C ASP A 99 -2.08 10.92 24.53
N PRO A 100 -1.19 10.19 23.85
CA PRO A 100 -1.47 8.82 23.42
C PRO A 100 -1.75 7.83 24.55
N GLU A 101 -1.37 8.15 25.79
CA GLU A 101 -1.62 7.28 26.94
C GLU A 101 -3.06 7.41 27.48
N THR A 102 -3.72 8.52 27.22
CA THR A 102 -5.08 8.80 27.72
C THR A 102 -6.12 8.91 26.62
N GLU A 103 -5.69 9.21 25.38
CA GLU A 103 -6.57 9.40 24.25
C GLU A 103 -6.31 8.34 23.16
N ASP A 104 -7.39 7.80 22.60
CA ASP A 104 -7.28 6.80 21.57
C ASP A 104 -7.28 7.41 20.15
N ASN A 105 -8.01 8.52 19.95
CA ASN A 105 -8.06 9.19 18.65
C ASN A 105 -6.84 10.09 18.44
N VAL A 106 -5.70 9.47 18.15
CA VAL A 106 -4.41 10.16 18.02
C VAL A 106 -3.54 9.54 16.94
N MET A 107 -2.91 10.42 16.15
CA MET A 107 -1.87 10.08 15.17
C MET A 107 -0.48 10.14 15.85
N LEU A 108 0.30 9.09 15.72
CA LEU A 108 1.67 9.02 16.22
C LEU A 108 2.66 9.44 15.13
N VAL A 109 3.79 10.01 15.51
CA VAL A 109 4.96 10.21 14.65
C VAL A 109 5.88 9.00 14.79
N ARG A 110 6.08 8.28 13.69
CA ARG A 110 6.90 7.05 13.67
C ARG A 110 8.10 7.18 12.76
N ASP A 111 9.22 6.59 13.16
CA ASP A 111 10.42 6.54 12.34
C ASP A 111 10.25 5.50 11.24
N ARG A 112 10.63 5.88 10.03
CA ARG A 112 10.64 4.96 8.91
C ARG A 112 11.94 4.18 8.91
N VAL A 113 11.87 2.90 9.24
CA VAL A 113 12.96 1.96 8.99
C VAL A 113 12.43 0.82 8.14
N SER A 114 13.04 0.60 7.00
CA SER A 114 12.76 -0.55 6.15
C SER A 114 14.04 -0.97 5.45
N ARG A 115 14.33 -2.26 5.49
CA ARG A 115 15.53 -2.84 4.89
C ARG A 115 15.18 -4.05 4.03
N ILE A 116 16.15 -4.47 3.26
CA ILE A 116 16.10 -5.72 2.50
C ILE A 116 16.82 -6.80 3.30
N TYR A 117 16.21 -7.97 3.45
CA TYR A 117 16.82 -9.16 4.00
C TYR A 117 17.17 -10.12 2.86
N TYR A 118 18.45 -10.42 2.73
CA TYR A 118 18.96 -11.31 1.70
C TYR A 118 20.17 -12.08 2.21
N ASN A 119 20.13 -13.41 2.10
CA ASN A 119 21.21 -14.31 2.51
C ASN A 119 21.69 -14.04 3.96
N LYS A 120 20.75 -13.91 4.89
CA LYS A 120 20.96 -13.63 6.31
C LYS A 120 21.61 -12.29 6.64
N HIS A 121 21.63 -11.35 5.71
CA HIS A 121 22.15 -9.99 5.90
C HIS A 121 21.09 -8.94 5.59
N PHE A 122 21.20 -7.81 6.28
CA PHE A 122 20.39 -6.64 5.99
C PHE A 122 21.09 -5.70 5.02
N PHE A 123 20.30 -5.14 4.10
CA PHE A 123 20.72 -4.10 3.17
C PHE A 123 19.74 -2.93 3.25
N ASP A 124 20.24 -1.72 3.07
CA ASP A 124 19.38 -0.52 3.04
C ASP A 124 18.33 -0.61 1.93
N TYR A 125 17.17 0.02 2.16
CA TYR A 125 16.18 0.26 1.12
C TYR A 125 15.90 1.77 1.01
N PRO A 126 16.14 2.39 -0.14
CA PRO A 126 16.79 1.82 -1.35
C PRO A 126 18.24 1.42 -1.09
N ILE A 127 18.74 0.50 -1.93
CA ILE A 127 20.11 0.01 -1.79
C ILE A 127 21.09 1.18 -1.88
N SER A 128 21.97 1.27 -0.90
CA SER A 128 23.08 2.23 -0.86
C SER A 128 24.42 1.49 -0.87
N MET A 129 25.42 2.06 -1.55
CA MET A 129 26.77 1.47 -1.63
C MET A 129 27.63 1.94 -0.43
N LYS A 130 27.18 1.60 0.78
CA LYS A 130 27.94 1.82 2.02
C LYS A 130 28.98 0.71 2.28
N PRO A 131 29.97 0.94 3.14
CA PRO A 131 30.93 -0.09 3.55
C PRO A 131 30.27 -1.37 4.04
N GLU A 132 29.17 -1.26 4.78
CA GLU A 132 28.37 -2.40 5.28
C GLU A 132 27.75 -3.21 4.14
N THR A 133 27.25 -2.54 3.09
CA THR A 133 26.70 -3.20 1.90
C THR A 133 27.79 -4.03 1.20
N ILE A 134 28.99 -3.46 1.05
CA ILE A 134 30.15 -4.14 0.43
C ILE A 134 30.57 -5.33 1.30
N LYS A 135 30.62 -5.16 2.61
CA LYS A 135 30.94 -6.22 3.56
C LYS A 135 29.92 -7.37 3.47
N ASN A 136 28.64 -7.07 3.47
CA ASN A 136 27.54 -8.04 3.43
C ASN A 136 27.44 -8.76 2.08
N MET A 137 27.77 -8.09 0.96
CA MET A 137 27.88 -8.71 -0.37
C MET A 137 29.13 -9.60 -0.51
N GLY A 138 30.19 -9.30 0.23
CA GLY A 138 31.51 -9.90 0.07
C GLY A 138 32.28 -9.34 -1.13
N PHE A 139 33.62 -9.40 -1.04
CA PHE A 139 34.52 -8.77 -2.02
C PHE A 139 34.31 -9.28 -3.46
N VAL A 140 34.23 -10.61 -3.64
CA VAL A 140 34.08 -11.23 -4.97
C VAL A 140 32.76 -10.80 -5.63
N THR A 141 31.66 -10.82 -4.89
CA THR A 141 30.34 -10.41 -5.40
C THR A 141 30.32 -8.92 -5.75
N THR A 142 30.94 -8.09 -4.91
CA THR A 142 31.06 -6.64 -5.15
C THR A 142 31.85 -6.36 -6.44
N MET A 143 32.97 -7.04 -6.67
CA MET A 143 33.73 -6.91 -7.91
C MET A 143 32.92 -7.35 -9.14
N LYS A 144 32.23 -8.50 -9.06
CA LYS A 144 31.33 -8.97 -10.13
C LYS A 144 30.21 -7.97 -10.40
N ALA A 145 29.63 -7.37 -9.36
CA ALA A 145 28.59 -6.34 -9.49
C ALA A 145 29.13 -5.10 -10.20
N GLY A 146 30.32 -4.62 -9.83
CA GLY A 146 30.99 -3.49 -10.47
C GLY A 146 31.27 -3.74 -11.96
N PHE A 147 31.86 -4.88 -12.31
CA PHE A 147 32.08 -5.24 -13.72
C PHE A 147 30.76 -5.37 -14.50
N SER A 148 29.76 -6.01 -13.90
CA SER A 148 28.44 -6.17 -14.52
C SER A 148 27.76 -4.83 -14.77
N TYR A 149 27.92 -3.89 -13.85
CA TYR A 149 27.41 -2.51 -14.01
C TYR A 149 28.13 -1.77 -15.13
N LEU A 150 29.47 -1.77 -15.14
CA LEU A 150 30.26 -1.14 -16.19
C LEU A 150 29.93 -1.70 -17.58
N TRP A 151 29.76 -3.03 -17.66
CA TRP A 151 29.31 -3.68 -18.89
C TRP A 151 27.95 -3.17 -19.34
N ALA A 152 26.98 -3.07 -18.43
CA ALA A 152 25.65 -2.55 -18.73
C ALA A 152 25.64 -1.04 -19.10
N CYS A 153 26.61 -0.26 -18.64
CA CYS A 153 26.77 1.14 -19.08
C CYS A 153 27.19 1.26 -20.54
N VAL A 154 28.05 0.34 -21.00
CA VAL A 154 28.57 0.35 -22.38
C VAL A 154 27.62 -0.36 -23.34
N PHE A 155 27.11 -1.53 -22.94
CA PHE A 155 26.27 -2.40 -23.78
C PHE A 155 24.82 -2.37 -23.31
N LYS A 156 24.12 -1.29 -23.63
CA LYS A 156 22.68 -1.13 -23.31
C LYS A 156 21.82 -2.12 -24.08
N LYS A 157 20.90 -2.76 -23.38
CA LYS A 157 19.86 -3.61 -23.99
C LYS A 157 18.65 -2.75 -24.38
N PRO A 158 17.87 -3.14 -25.42
CA PRO A 158 16.58 -2.53 -25.68
C PRO A 158 15.65 -2.66 -24.46
N GLU A 159 15.08 -1.56 -23.99
CA GLU A 159 14.19 -1.55 -22.81
C GLU A 159 12.76 -1.98 -23.18
N THR A 160 12.62 -3.19 -23.69
CA THR A 160 11.32 -3.77 -24.06
C THR A 160 10.60 -4.41 -22.87
N ASN A 161 11.35 -4.78 -21.84
CA ASN A 161 10.83 -5.43 -20.64
C ASN A 161 11.54 -4.92 -19.38
N LEU A 162 10.96 -5.26 -18.24
CA LEU A 162 11.41 -4.82 -16.92
C LEU A 162 12.79 -5.38 -16.54
N GLU A 163 13.14 -6.59 -16.99
CA GLU A 163 14.48 -7.16 -16.80
C GLU A 163 15.56 -6.27 -17.43
N ASN A 164 15.40 -5.96 -18.72
CA ASN A 164 16.35 -5.12 -19.46
C ASN A 164 16.42 -3.71 -18.87
N PHE A 165 15.27 -3.17 -18.43
CA PHE A 165 15.20 -1.90 -17.73
C PHE A 165 16.08 -1.87 -16.48
N TYR A 166 15.99 -2.89 -15.63
CA TYR A 166 16.80 -2.99 -14.42
C TYR A 166 18.27 -3.30 -14.73
N ILE A 167 18.55 -4.21 -15.66
CA ILE A 167 19.95 -4.56 -16.03
C ILE A 167 20.68 -3.34 -16.56
N ASN A 168 20.05 -2.50 -17.38
CA ASN A 168 20.63 -1.28 -17.91
C ASN A 168 21.02 -0.26 -16.83
N ARG A 169 20.33 -0.30 -15.68
CA ARG A 169 20.51 0.65 -14.55
C ARG A 169 21.43 0.12 -13.48
N PHE A 170 21.38 -1.17 -13.20
CA PHE A 170 22.04 -1.79 -12.05
C PHE A 170 23.08 -2.85 -12.41
N GLY A 171 23.13 -3.27 -13.68
CA GLY A 171 23.89 -4.44 -14.11
C GLY A 171 23.20 -5.75 -13.69
N LYS A 172 23.56 -6.85 -14.35
CA LYS A 172 22.88 -8.13 -14.14
C LYS A 172 23.03 -8.68 -12.72
N VAL A 173 24.17 -8.45 -12.06
CA VAL A 173 24.44 -9.03 -10.72
C VAL A 173 23.54 -8.39 -9.68
N LEU A 174 23.49 -7.05 -9.59
CA LEU A 174 22.62 -6.36 -8.63
C LEU A 174 21.15 -6.57 -8.95
N TYR A 175 20.76 -6.59 -10.24
CA TYR A 175 19.42 -6.95 -10.66
C TYR A 175 19.00 -8.31 -10.10
N SER A 176 19.84 -9.34 -10.32
CA SER A 176 19.51 -10.71 -9.87
C SER A 176 19.48 -10.87 -8.35
N MET A 177 20.24 -10.05 -7.62
CA MET A 177 20.26 -10.09 -6.15
C MET A 177 19.04 -9.38 -5.52
N PHE A 178 18.65 -8.22 -6.05
CA PHE A 178 17.76 -7.30 -5.34
C PHE A 178 16.45 -6.97 -6.05
N PHE A 179 16.24 -7.41 -7.29
CA PHE A 179 15.05 -7.08 -8.06
C PHE A 179 14.33 -8.30 -8.64
N GLU A 180 15.08 -9.23 -9.24
CA GLU A 180 14.54 -10.38 -9.96
C GLU A 180 13.56 -11.20 -9.11
N GLY A 181 14.06 -11.77 -8.00
CA GLY A 181 13.28 -12.69 -7.17
C GLY A 181 12.07 -12.02 -6.48
N TYR A 182 12.23 -10.80 -6.00
CA TYR A 182 11.11 -10.08 -5.38
C TYR A 182 10.03 -9.69 -6.40
N THR A 183 10.44 -9.23 -7.59
CA THR A 183 9.50 -8.88 -8.66
C THR A 183 8.72 -10.11 -9.12
N GLU A 184 9.40 -11.26 -9.26
CA GLU A 184 8.76 -12.52 -9.60
C GLU A 184 7.77 -12.99 -8.52
N LYS A 185 8.14 -12.91 -7.22
CA LYS A 185 7.22 -13.18 -6.11
C LYS A 185 5.98 -12.28 -6.18
N LEU A 186 6.20 -10.97 -6.32
CA LEU A 186 5.12 -9.98 -6.30
C LEU A 186 4.16 -10.17 -7.47
N TRP A 187 4.67 -10.32 -8.70
CA TRP A 187 3.82 -10.34 -9.89
C TRP A 187 3.46 -11.74 -10.40
N GLY A 188 4.12 -12.79 -9.87
CA GLY A 188 3.93 -14.16 -10.36
C GLY A 188 4.42 -14.38 -11.79
N ARG A 189 5.24 -13.45 -12.31
CA ARG A 189 5.84 -13.48 -13.65
C ARG A 189 7.28 -13.03 -13.58
N HIS A 190 8.12 -13.63 -14.42
CA HIS A 190 9.50 -13.20 -14.54
C HIS A 190 9.56 -11.76 -15.10
N PRO A 191 10.49 -10.89 -14.65
CA PRO A 191 10.63 -9.53 -15.15
C PRO A 191 10.80 -9.38 -16.66
N SER A 192 11.29 -10.41 -17.35
CA SER A 192 11.36 -10.46 -18.83
C SER A 192 9.99 -10.46 -19.53
N GLU A 193 8.93 -10.82 -18.82
CA GLU A 193 7.56 -10.87 -19.33
C GLU A 193 6.73 -9.62 -19.00
N ILE A 194 7.30 -8.71 -18.21
CA ILE A 194 6.65 -7.47 -17.75
C ILE A 194 7.18 -6.29 -18.58
N SER A 195 6.29 -5.41 -19.05
CA SER A 195 6.69 -4.21 -19.81
C SER A 195 7.63 -3.30 -19.01
N ALA A 196 8.60 -2.70 -19.70
CA ALA A 196 9.51 -1.72 -19.11
C ALA A 196 8.77 -0.47 -18.59
N ASP A 197 7.62 -0.11 -19.15
CA ASP A 197 6.82 1.05 -18.73
C ASP A 197 6.43 0.98 -17.26
N TRP A 198 6.19 -0.22 -16.74
CA TRP A 198 5.91 -0.42 -15.33
C TRP A 198 7.09 -0.03 -14.42
N GLY A 199 8.32 -0.40 -14.81
CA GLY A 199 9.54 -0.05 -14.09
C GLY A 199 9.81 1.46 -14.11
N SER A 200 9.51 2.09 -15.24
CA SER A 200 9.72 3.53 -15.42
C SER A 200 8.87 4.39 -14.47
N GLN A 201 7.71 3.91 -14.05
CA GLN A 201 6.84 4.60 -13.09
C GLN A 201 7.31 4.48 -11.63
N ARG A 202 8.15 3.47 -11.30
CA ARG A 202 8.54 3.18 -9.91
C ARG A 202 10.01 3.38 -9.57
N VAL A 203 10.90 3.37 -10.54
CA VAL A 203 12.36 3.32 -10.30
C VAL A 203 13.08 4.58 -10.81
N LYS A 204 12.38 5.59 -11.28
CA LYS A 204 12.97 6.79 -11.90
C LYS A 204 13.91 7.59 -11.01
N GLY A 205 13.78 7.54 -9.70
CA GLY A 205 14.67 8.24 -8.76
C GLY A 205 15.96 7.50 -8.39
N LEU A 206 16.11 6.22 -8.74
CA LEU A 206 17.29 5.42 -8.38
C LEU A 206 18.33 5.44 -9.51
N SER A 207 19.21 6.43 -9.50
CA SER A 207 20.37 6.47 -10.39
C SER A 207 21.63 6.01 -9.64
N ILE A 208 22.20 4.86 -10.02
CA ILE A 208 23.49 4.40 -9.49
C ILE A 208 24.60 5.41 -9.81
N THR A 209 24.50 6.15 -10.91
CA THR A 209 25.44 7.22 -11.21
C THR A 209 25.41 8.33 -10.17
N ALA A 210 24.24 8.69 -9.64
CA ALA A 210 24.11 9.61 -8.51
C ALA A 210 24.69 9.00 -7.24
N LEU A 211 24.37 7.74 -6.93
CA LEU A 211 24.90 7.01 -5.77
C LEU A 211 26.42 6.83 -5.85
N LEU A 212 26.99 6.54 -7.01
CA LEU A 212 28.44 6.44 -7.21
C LEU A 212 29.11 7.81 -7.16
N LYS A 213 28.51 8.87 -7.71
CA LYS A 213 29.01 10.24 -7.55
C LYS A 213 29.06 10.66 -6.09
N ASP A 214 28.05 10.33 -5.32
CA ASP A 214 28.02 10.59 -3.87
C ASP A 214 29.09 9.80 -3.13
N MET A 215 29.29 8.53 -3.50
CA MET A 215 30.35 7.69 -2.92
C MET A 215 31.74 8.24 -3.25
N PHE A 216 32.01 8.61 -4.51
CA PHE A 216 33.27 9.23 -4.93
C PHE A 216 33.50 10.58 -4.23
N LYS A 217 32.46 11.41 -4.08
CA LYS A 217 32.55 12.66 -3.32
C LYS A 217 32.86 12.41 -1.83
N LYS A 218 32.28 11.36 -1.22
CA LYS A 218 32.52 11.02 0.20
C LYS A 218 33.89 10.39 0.44
N VAL A 219 34.44 9.66 -0.54
CA VAL A 219 35.75 8.98 -0.41
C VAL A 219 36.91 9.91 -0.80
N PHE A 220 36.72 10.78 -1.78
CA PHE A 220 37.78 11.62 -2.35
C PHE A 220 37.53 13.13 -2.18
N GLY A 221 36.42 13.55 -1.63
CA GLY A 221 36.07 14.96 -1.44
C GLY A 221 36.39 15.46 -0.04
N THR A 222 36.99 16.66 0.04
CA THR A 222 37.17 17.41 1.28
C THR A 222 35.82 17.63 1.98
N LYS A 223 35.80 17.45 3.30
CA LYS A 223 34.65 17.68 4.18
C LYS A 223 34.04 19.07 4.01
N ASN A 224 33.07 19.23 3.15
CA ASN A 224 32.09 20.31 3.27
C ASN A 224 30.86 19.73 3.98
N LYS A 225 30.58 20.26 5.16
CA LYS A 225 29.31 20.08 5.87
C LYS A 225 28.23 20.76 5.04
N GLY A 226 27.53 20.02 4.21
CA GLY A 226 26.46 20.51 3.37
C GLY A 226 25.74 19.35 2.72
N GLU A 227 24.54 19.10 3.20
CA GLU A 227 23.44 18.42 2.55
C GLU A 227 23.70 17.04 1.95
N VAL A 228 23.37 16.03 2.73
CA VAL A 228 23.04 14.69 2.23
C VAL A 228 21.61 14.75 1.68
N GLU A 229 21.48 15.13 0.44
CA GLU A 229 20.24 14.98 -0.31
C GLU A 229 20.10 13.54 -0.81
N THR A 230 19.47 12.75 -0.02
CA THR A 230 18.53 11.70 -0.41
C THR A 230 17.69 11.44 0.84
N SER A 231 16.95 12.43 1.26
CA SER A 231 16.00 12.26 2.34
C SER A 231 14.76 11.53 1.82
N LEU A 232 14.85 10.20 1.75
CA LEU A 232 13.65 9.41 1.97
C LEU A 232 13.00 9.96 3.24
N ILE A 233 11.69 10.00 3.25
CA ILE A 233 10.91 10.39 4.41
C ILE A 233 11.44 9.61 5.60
N GLU A 234 12.01 10.30 6.57
CA GLU A 234 12.55 9.68 7.78
C GLU A 234 11.45 9.33 8.79
N GLN A 235 10.34 10.07 8.73
CA GLN A 235 9.20 9.91 9.62
C GLN A 235 7.88 9.91 8.85
N PHE A 236 6.87 9.25 9.40
CA PHE A 236 5.50 9.22 8.89
C PHE A 236 4.50 9.26 10.04
N TRP A 237 3.25 9.59 9.74
CA TRP A 237 2.17 9.53 10.73
C TRP A 237 1.53 8.14 10.71
N TYR A 238 1.06 7.74 11.87
CA TYR A 238 0.43 6.43 12.01
C TYR A 238 -0.61 6.43 13.14
N PRO A 239 -1.86 6.04 12.90
CA PRO A 239 -2.87 5.95 13.95
C PRO A 239 -2.43 5.04 15.09
N LYS A 240 -2.73 5.40 16.33
CA LYS A 240 -2.39 4.63 17.54
C LYS A 240 -2.66 3.14 17.37
N TYR A 241 -3.80 2.78 16.79
CA TYR A 241 -4.27 1.40 16.62
C TYR A 241 -4.27 0.92 15.16
N GLY A 242 -3.44 1.49 14.31
CA GLY A 242 -3.31 1.11 12.91
C GLY A 242 -4.20 1.92 11.95
N PRO A 243 -3.96 1.83 10.63
CA PRO A 243 -4.63 2.64 9.62
C PRO A 243 -6.15 2.46 9.62
N GLY A 244 -6.65 1.26 9.96
CA GLY A 244 -8.09 1.01 10.07
C GLY A 244 -8.80 1.94 11.03
N GLN A 245 -8.15 2.36 12.12
CA GLN A 245 -8.70 3.28 13.09
C GLN A 245 -9.10 4.64 12.46
N LEU A 246 -8.27 5.20 11.57
CA LEU A 246 -8.64 6.45 10.90
C LEU A 246 -9.88 6.26 10.02
N TRP A 247 -9.99 5.13 9.33
CA TRP A 247 -11.13 4.87 8.45
C TRP A 247 -12.41 4.54 9.23
N GLU A 248 -12.30 3.95 10.39
CA GLU A 248 -13.40 3.81 11.35
C GLU A 248 -13.86 5.18 11.84
N THR A 249 -12.93 6.08 12.21
CA THR A 249 -13.24 7.48 12.58
C THR A 249 -13.88 8.24 11.41
N ALA A 250 -13.39 8.04 10.18
CA ALA A 250 -14.01 8.63 9.00
C ALA A 250 -15.44 8.13 8.75
N ALA A 251 -15.70 6.83 9.01
CA ALA A 251 -17.03 6.28 8.89
C ALA A 251 -18.02 6.87 9.93
N GLU A 252 -17.58 7.08 11.17
CA GLU A 252 -18.39 7.79 12.17
C GLU A 252 -18.64 9.24 11.74
N LYS A 253 -17.62 9.90 11.18
CA LYS A 253 -17.79 11.27 10.63
C LYS A 253 -18.82 11.34 9.51
N VAL A 254 -18.87 10.34 8.62
CA VAL A 254 -19.93 10.26 7.59
C VAL A 254 -21.32 10.19 8.24
N LYS A 255 -21.50 9.38 9.28
CA LYS A 255 -22.76 9.26 10.00
C LYS A 255 -23.15 10.56 10.72
N GLU A 256 -22.19 11.21 11.39
CA GLU A 256 -22.41 12.53 12.03
C GLU A 256 -22.88 13.59 11.03
N LEU A 257 -22.39 13.55 9.81
CA LEU A 257 -22.79 14.44 8.72
C LEU A 257 -24.12 14.04 8.06
N GLY A 258 -24.79 12.99 8.54
CA GLY A 258 -26.09 12.52 8.04
C GLY A 258 -26.01 11.48 6.92
N GLY A 259 -24.83 11.02 6.54
CA GLY A 259 -24.64 9.92 5.58
C GLY A 259 -24.97 8.55 6.16
N LYS A 260 -25.23 7.58 5.30
CA LYS A 260 -25.56 6.20 5.67
C LYS A 260 -24.45 5.26 5.18
N ILE A 261 -24.10 4.26 6.01
CA ILE A 261 -23.17 3.19 5.64
C ILE A 261 -23.86 1.85 5.89
N LEU A 262 -23.94 1.02 4.85
CA LEU A 262 -24.53 -0.30 4.90
C LEU A 262 -23.41 -1.33 4.63
N THR A 263 -23.08 -2.13 5.64
CA THR A 263 -22.11 -3.22 5.56
C THR A 263 -22.75 -4.54 5.13
N GLY A 264 -21.95 -5.49 4.65
CA GLY A 264 -22.45 -6.76 4.12
C GLY A 264 -23.29 -6.58 2.85
N CYS A 265 -23.09 -5.48 2.13
CA CYS A 265 -23.78 -5.13 0.88
C CYS A 265 -22.84 -5.28 -0.32
N GLN A 266 -22.64 -6.50 -0.78
CA GLN A 266 -21.77 -6.81 -1.92
C GLN A 266 -22.46 -6.44 -3.24
N VAL A 267 -22.07 -5.34 -3.87
CA VAL A 267 -22.59 -4.95 -5.19
C VAL A 267 -22.22 -5.98 -6.24
N LYS A 268 -23.23 -6.46 -7.00
CA LYS A 268 -23.10 -7.48 -8.05
C LYS A 268 -23.53 -6.97 -9.42
N LYS A 269 -24.60 -6.16 -9.50
CA LYS A 269 -25.10 -5.65 -10.77
C LYS A 269 -25.18 -4.14 -10.73
N ILE A 270 -24.90 -3.54 -11.88
CA ILE A 270 -25.00 -2.10 -12.14
C ILE A 270 -26.04 -1.94 -13.22
N MET A 271 -27.24 -1.49 -12.86
CA MET A 271 -28.35 -1.37 -13.78
C MET A 271 -28.22 -0.11 -14.62
N CYS A 272 -28.17 -0.28 -15.94
CA CYS A 272 -27.94 0.80 -16.89
C CYS A 272 -29.11 0.94 -17.87
N GLU A 273 -29.57 2.18 -18.07
CA GLU A 273 -30.50 2.55 -19.15
C GLU A 273 -29.78 3.52 -20.11
N GLY A 274 -29.44 3.04 -21.31
CA GLY A 274 -28.59 3.77 -22.23
C GLY A 274 -27.20 4.06 -21.61
N ARG A 275 -26.89 5.34 -21.45
CA ARG A 275 -25.64 5.81 -20.83
C ARG A 275 -25.86 6.39 -19.43
N LYS A 276 -26.83 5.89 -18.70
CA LYS A 276 -27.13 6.33 -17.32
C LYS A 276 -27.22 5.11 -16.43
N VAL A 277 -26.53 5.13 -15.30
CA VAL A 277 -26.74 4.18 -14.19
C VAL A 277 -28.00 4.60 -13.44
N THR A 278 -28.90 3.65 -13.19
CA THR A 278 -30.17 3.90 -12.51
C THR A 278 -30.23 3.30 -11.11
N SER A 279 -29.57 2.17 -10.92
CA SER A 279 -29.50 1.50 -9.62
C SER A 279 -28.35 0.51 -9.55
N VAL A 280 -28.05 0.02 -8.36
CA VAL A 280 -27.15 -1.10 -8.12
C VAL A 280 -27.87 -2.19 -7.34
N VAL A 281 -27.52 -3.45 -7.62
CA VAL A 281 -28.07 -4.61 -6.91
C VAL A 281 -26.96 -5.22 -6.06
N CYS A 282 -27.25 -5.41 -4.78
CA CYS A 282 -26.32 -5.97 -3.82
C CYS A 282 -26.81 -7.33 -3.31
N ASP A 283 -25.88 -8.27 -3.15
CA ASP A 283 -26.11 -9.44 -2.30
C ASP A 283 -25.96 -9.01 -0.84
N THR A 284 -26.93 -9.37 -0.01
CA THR A 284 -26.90 -9.17 1.43
C THR A 284 -27.29 -10.48 2.15
N ALA A 285 -27.06 -10.55 3.47
CA ALA A 285 -27.50 -11.71 4.27
C ALA A 285 -29.00 -11.97 4.21
N GLU A 286 -29.81 -10.94 3.86
CA GLU A 286 -31.28 -11.02 3.74
C GLU A 286 -31.74 -11.24 2.29
N GLY A 287 -30.80 -11.47 1.35
CA GLY A 287 -31.05 -11.60 -0.08
C GLY A 287 -30.66 -10.37 -0.91
N GLU A 288 -31.06 -10.35 -2.17
CA GLU A 288 -30.74 -9.23 -3.09
C GLU A 288 -31.51 -7.96 -2.67
N LYS A 289 -30.80 -6.84 -2.62
CA LYS A 289 -31.37 -5.49 -2.41
C LYS A 289 -30.95 -4.55 -3.53
N THR A 290 -31.89 -3.71 -3.96
CA THR A 290 -31.66 -2.71 -5.02
C THR A 290 -31.61 -1.31 -4.44
N PHE A 291 -30.60 -0.52 -4.80
CA PHE A 291 -30.42 0.86 -4.39
C PHE A 291 -30.43 1.77 -5.61
N THR A 292 -31.40 2.69 -5.65
CA THR A 292 -31.54 3.70 -6.71
C THR A 292 -30.80 4.96 -6.33
N GLY A 293 -30.23 5.67 -7.30
CA GLY A 293 -29.53 6.92 -7.08
C GLY A 293 -29.50 7.80 -8.33
N ASP A 294 -29.13 9.05 -8.13
CA ASP A 294 -28.90 10.03 -9.19
C ASP A 294 -27.43 10.02 -9.62
N ILE A 295 -26.52 9.82 -8.66
CA ILE A 295 -25.06 9.81 -8.83
C ILE A 295 -24.49 8.51 -8.22
N PHE A 296 -23.53 7.90 -8.92
CA PHE A 296 -22.85 6.68 -8.48
C PHE A 296 -21.33 6.89 -8.47
N ILE A 297 -20.71 6.63 -7.32
CA ILE A 297 -19.24 6.69 -7.15
C ILE A 297 -18.77 5.29 -6.79
N SER A 298 -17.90 4.71 -7.63
CA SER A 298 -17.45 3.32 -7.46
C SER A 298 -15.96 3.25 -7.15
N SER A 299 -15.62 2.65 -6.02
CA SER A 299 -14.26 2.22 -5.69
C SER A 299 -14.05 0.71 -5.85
N MET A 300 -15.09 -0.04 -6.25
CA MET A 300 -14.99 -1.47 -6.54
C MET A 300 -14.05 -1.73 -7.72
N PRO A 301 -13.48 -2.94 -7.87
CA PRO A 301 -12.65 -3.25 -9.02
C PRO A 301 -13.38 -2.95 -10.33
N VAL A 302 -12.77 -2.13 -11.18
CA VAL A 302 -13.40 -1.70 -12.46
C VAL A 302 -13.72 -2.89 -13.37
N LYS A 303 -12.99 -3.98 -13.26
CA LYS A 303 -13.30 -5.27 -13.89
C LYS A 303 -14.69 -5.75 -13.48
N ASP A 304 -14.94 -5.80 -12.18
CA ASP A 304 -16.21 -6.29 -11.63
C ASP A 304 -17.36 -5.31 -11.92
N LEU A 305 -17.08 -4.01 -11.90
CA LEU A 305 -18.03 -2.96 -12.31
C LEU A 305 -18.53 -3.20 -13.74
N ILE A 306 -17.60 -3.36 -14.69
CA ILE A 306 -17.92 -3.58 -16.11
C ILE A 306 -18.68 -4.90 -16.31
N LEU A 307 -18.20 -5.99 -15.71
CA LEU A 307 -18.82 -7.30 -15.84
C LEU A 307 -20.19 -7.38 -15.15
N GLY A 308 -20.42 -6.54 -14.15
CA GLY A 308 -21.70 -6.40 -13.45
C GLY A 308 -22.71 -5.48 -14.15
N MET A 309 -22.34 -4.78 -15.23
CA MET A 309 -23.29 -3.92 -15.96
C MET A 309 -24.40 -4.73 -16.62
N ASP A 310 -25.65 -4.37 -16.33
CA ASP A 310 -26.86 -5.03 -16.86
C ASP A 310 -27.87 -3.97 -17.36
N GLY A 311 -28.92 -4.44 -18.06
CA GLY A 311 -29.81 -3.60 -18.84
C GLY A 311 -29.14 -3.22 -20.16
N THR A 312 -28.49 -2.06 -20.25
CA THR A 312 -27.64 -1.73 -21.41
C THR A 312 -26.21 -2.23 -21.15
N LYS A 313 -25.89 -3.39 -21.72
CA LYS A 313 -24.59 -4.05 -21.52
C LYS A 313 -23.46 -3.38 -22.31
N PRO A 314 -22.21 -3.42 -21.81
CA PRO A 314 -21.04 -3.04 -22.58
C PRO A 314 -20.87 -3.92 -23.83
N CYS A 315 -20.22 -3.38 -24.86
CA CYS A 315 -19.90 -4.19 -26.05
C CYS A 315 -18.80 -5.23 -25.74
N ASP A 316 -18.71 -6.27 -26.55
CA ASP A 316 -17.77 -7.39 -26.39
C ASP A 316 -16.31 -6.94 -26.23
N THR A 317 -15.92 -5.87 -26.91
CA THR A 317 -14.56 -5.33 -26.80
C THR A 317 -14.28 -4.84 -25.38
N ILE A 318 -15.20 -4.11 -24.76
CA ILE A 318 -15.06 -3.60 -23.40
C ILE A 318 -15.08 -4.76 -22.38
N ILE A 319 -15.98 -5.74 -22.60
CA ILE A 319 -16.05 -6.95 -21.76
C ILE A 319 -14.71 -7.71 -21.79
N LYS A 320 -14.16 -7.97 -22.99
CA LYS A 320 -12.86 -8.65 -23.13
C LYS A 320 -11.70 -7.90 -22.47
N ILE A 321 -11.69 -6.57 -22.57
CA ILE A 321 -10.68 -5.76 -21.86
C ILE A 321 -10.83 -5.96 -20.35
N ALA A 322 -12.05 -5.88 -19.82
CA ALA A 322 -12.32 -6.04 -18.39
C ALA A 322 -11.94 -7.45 -17.89
N GLU A 323 -12.35 -8.50 -18.58
CA GLU A 323 -12.01 -9.90 -18.26
C GLU A 323 -10.51 -10.13 -18.17
N GLY A 324 -9.74 -9.52 -19.06
CA GLY A 324 -8.30 -9.66 -19.14
C GLY A 324 -7.50 -8.75 -18.20
N LEU A 325 -8.13 -7.84 -17.43
CA LEU A 325 -7.41 -7.01 -16.45
C LEU A 325 -6.87 -7.88 -15.31
N PRO A 326 -5.54 -7.87 -15.10
CA PRO A 326 -4.92 -8.73 -14.10
C PRO A 326 -4.86 -8.04 -12.74
N TYR A 327 -4.95 -8.87 -11.70
CA TYR A 327 -4.72 -8.49 -10.31
C TYR A 327 -3.79 -9.50 -9.64
N ARG A 328 -3.11 -9.06 -8.59
CA ARG A 328 -2.47 -9.96 -7.63
C ARG A 328 -3.18 -9.87 -6.30
N ASP A 329 -3.34 -11.01 -5.71
CA ASP A 329 -3.86 -11.20 -4.38
C ASP A 329 -2.70 -11.41 -3.41
N PHE A 330 -2.95 -11.38 -2.12
CA PHE A 330 -1.99 -11.84 -1.15
C PHE A 330 -2.68 -12.44 0.08
N VAL A 331 -1.92 -13.25 0.77
CA VAL A 331 -2.26 -13.76 2.09
C VAL A 331 -1.29 -13.14 3.08
N THR A 332 -1.80 -12.61 4.18
CA THR A 332 -0.97 -12.22 5.32
C THR A 332 -1.17 -13.20 6.46
N VAL A 333 -0.06 -13.67 7.03
CA VAL A 333 -0.04 -14.54 8.20
C VAL A 333 0.53 -13.77 9.36
N GLY A 334 -0.29 -13.48 10.36
CA GLY A 334 0.15 -12.91 11.64
C GLY A 334 0.71 -14.02 12.52
N LEU A 335 1.88 -13.80 13.11
CA LEU A 335 2.46 -14.67 14.13
C LEU A 335 2.84 -13.85 15.35
N LEU A 336 2.31 -14.22 16.50
CA LEU A 336 2.79 -13.73 17.80
C LEU A 336 3.94 -14.64 18.23
N VAL A 337 5.12 -14.05 18.45
CA VAL A 337 6.32 -14.80 18.83
C VAL A 337 6.93 -14.25 20.12
N ASN A 338 7.61 -15.12 20.89
CA ASN A 338 8.33 -14.68 22.08
C ASN A 338 9.46 -13.69 21.72
N LYS A 339 10.21 -13.99 20.66
CA LYS A 339 11.35 -13.18 20.23
C LYS A 339 11.70 -13.45 18.77
N LEU A 340 12.45 -12.53 18.19
CA LEU A 340 13.13 -12.70 16.91
C LEU A 340 14.61 -13.05 17.16
N ASN A 341 15.17 -13.94 16.33
CA ASN A 341 16.62 -14.23 16.33
C ASN A 341 17.44 -13.15 15.60
N LEU A 342 16.73 -12.22 14.92
CA LEU A 342 17.34 -11.07 14.24
C LEU A 342 17.93 -10.10 15.27
N LYS A 343 19.24 -9.81 15.15
CA LYS A 343 19.94 -8.89 16.04
C LYS A 343 19.78 -7.45 15.55
N ASN A 344 19.49 -6.54 16.47
CA ASN A 344 19.53 -5.12 16.20
C ASN A 344 20.99 -4.63 16.22
N GLU A 345 21.59 -4.52 15.04
CA GLU A 345 22.96 -4.00 14.85
C GLU A 345 22.95 -2.50 14.48
N THR A 346 21.80 -1.83 14.62
CA THR A 346 21.66 -0.40 14.32
C THR A 346 21.88 0.43 15.60
N ASN A 347 21.98 1.75 15.42
CA ASN A 347 22.04 2.70 16.53
C ASN A 347 20.65 3.11 17.07
N LYS A 348 19.56 2.51 16.55
CA LYS A 348 18.19 2.79 16.98
C LYS A 348 17.79 1.82 18.09
N THR A 349 17.32 2.36 19.21
CA THR A 349 16.75 1.58 20.30
C THR A 349 15.29 1.22 20.04
N THR A 350 14.85 0.04 20.49
CA THR A 350 13.47 -0.45 20.36
C THR A 350 13.05 -1.16 21.63
N LEU A 351 11.75 -1.28 21.89
CA LEU A 351 11.24 -2.14 22.97
C LEU A 351 11.72 -3.58 22.73
N GLY A 352 12.16 -4.26 23.77
CA GLY A 352 12.69 -5.62 23.67
C GLY A 352 13.99 -5.75 22.83
N ASN A 353 14.63 -4.64 22.45
CA ASN A 353 15.83 -4.61 21.59
C ASN A 353 15.69 -5.38 20.28
N ILE A 354 14.48 -5.40 19.69
CA ILE A 354 14.22 -6.00 18.37
C ILE A 354 14.78 -5.12 17.25
N VAL A 355 14.91 -5.67 16.03
CA VAL A 355 15.27 -4.89 14.85
C VAL A 355 14.27 -3.75 14.63
N PRO A 356 14.73 -2.53 14.24
CA PRO A 356 13.88 -1.34 14.24
C PRO A 356 12.99 -1.21 13.01
N ASP A 357 12.99 -2.22 12.15
CA ASP A 357 12.26 -2.17 10.89
C ASP A 357 10.75 -2.22 11.11
N CYS A 358 10.03 -1.31 10.47
CA CYS A 358 8.56 -1.42 10.36
C CYS A 358 8.20 -2.56 9.39
N TRP A 359 8.96 -2.67 8.28
CA TRP A 359 8.84 -3.81 7.37
C TRP A 359 10.19 -4.15 6.74
N ILE A 360 10.32 -5.43 6.37
CA ILE A 360 11.52 -6.01 5.77
C ILE A 360 11.12 -6.64 4.43
N TYR A 361 11.82 -6.29 3.35
CA TYR A 361 11.69 -6.94 2.05
C TYR A 361 12.51 -8.21 2.01
N VAL A 362 11.89 -9.35 1.70
CA VAL A 362 12.58 -10.65 1.65
C VAL A 362 12.97 -10.99 0.22
N GLN A 363 14.29 -10.98 -0.03
CA GLN A 363 14.85 -11.25 -1.36
C GLN A 363 15.41 -12.68 -1.49
N ASP A 364 15.42 -13.46 -0.41
CA ASP A 364 15.95 -14.81 -0.41
C ASP A 364 15.26 -15.68 -1.48
N LYS A 365 16.09 -16.37 -2.27
CA LYS A 365 15.63 -17.38 -3.22
C LYS A 365 15.23 -18.65 -2.46
N GLY A 366 14.15 -19.29 -2.89
CA GLY A 366 13.68 -20.53 -2.26
C GLY A 366 12.80 -20.36 -1.03
N VAL A 367 12.32 -19.12 -0.76
CA VAL A 367 11.20 -18.84 0.13
C VAL A 367 10.13 -18.07 -0.63
N LYS A 368 8.86 -18.33 -0.33
CA LYS A 368 7.71 -17.60 -0.91
C LYS A 368 7.48 -16.25 -0.25
N LEU A 369 7.90 -16.12 1.00
CA LEU A 369 7.73 -14.90 1.79
C LEU A 369 8.24 -13.67 1.05
N GLY A 370 7.39 -12.66 0.89
CA GLY A 370 7.72 -11.40 0.22
C GLY A 370 8.14 -10.30 1.16
N ARG A 371 7.40 -10.12 2.27
CA ARG A 371 7.63 -9.07 3.26
C ARG A 371 7.33 -9.55 4.67
N ILE A 372 8.07 -8.99 5.64
CA ILE A 372 7.78 -9.12 7.07
C ILE A 372 7.43 -7.73 7.58
N GLN A 373 6.32 -7.59 8.27
CA GLN A 373 5.97 -6.41 9.05
C GLN A 373 6.22 -6.72 10.53
N ILE A 374 6.72 -5.73 11.30
CA ILE A 374 6.93 -5.84 12.74
C ILE A 374 6.04 -4.78 13.40
N PHE A 375 4.84 -5.18 13.84
CA PHE A 375 3.82 -4.25 14.29
C PHE A 375 4.21 -3.47 15.55
N ASN A 376 5.07 -4.02 16.42
CA ASN A 376 5.64 -3.30 17.56
C ASN A 376 6.31 -1.97 17.16
N ASN A 377 6.93 -1.91 15.98
CA ASN A 377 7.64 -0.73 15.48
C ASN A 377 6.71 0.26 14.75
N TRP A 378 5.55 -0.19 14.26
CA TRP A 378 4.53 0.69 13.73
C TRP A 378 3.84 1.47 14.84
N SER A 379 3.41 0.76 15.89
CA SER A 379 2.88 1.36 17.11
C SER A 379 2.96 0.37 18.26
N PRO A 380 3.42 0.78 19.45
CA PRO A 380 3.45 -0.11 20.62
C PRO A 380 2.06 -0.55 21.06
N TYR A 381 1.02 0.19 20.67
CA TYR A 381 -0.38 -0.13 21.00
C TYR A 381 -1.03 -1.16 20.06
N MET A 382 -0.31 -1.59 19.02
CA MET A 382 -0.73 -2.69 18.15
C MET A 382 -0.54 -4.07 18.79
N VAL A 383 0.23 -4.16 19.86
CA VAL A 383 0.63 -5.42 20.51
C VAL A 383 0.22 -5.37 21.98
N GLU A 384 -0.45 -6.40 22.47
CA GLU A 384 -0.94 -6.46 23.85
C GLU A 384 0.21 -6.37 24.88
N LYS A 385 1.33 -7.05 24.60
CA LYS A 385 2.54 -7.07 25.46
C LYS A 385 3.78 -6.70 24.64
N PRO A 386 3.94 -5.41 24.28
CA PRO A 386 4.94 -4.99 23.30
C PRO A 386 6.40 -5.14 23.76
N GLU A 387 6.64 -5.35 25.06
CA GLU A 387 7.97 -5.59 25.61
C GLU A 387 8.35 -7.07 25.66
N ASP A 388 7.35 -7.94 25.81
CA ASP A 388 7.54 -9.36 26.05
C ASP A 388 7.38 -10.20 24.79
N THR A 389 6.60 -9.70 23.80
CA THR A 389 6.26 -10.43 22.59
C THR A 389 6.43 -9.57 21.34
N VAL A 390 6.60 -10.22 20.21
CA VAL A 390 6.67 -9.58 18.90
C VAL A 390 5.53 -10.06 18.03
N TRP A 391 4.71 -9.14 17.51
CA TRP A 391 3.65 -9.42 16.57
C TRP A 391 4.11 -9.09 15.16
N ILE A 392 4.22 -10.10 14.30
CA ILE A 392 4.71 -9.95 12.94
C ILE A 392 3.65 -10.35 11.91
N GLY A 393 3.64 -9.64 10.79
CA GLY A 393 2.80 -9.94 9.62
C GLY A 393 3.66 -10.39 8.45
N LEU A 394 3.31 -11.55 7.88
CA LEU A 394 4.04 -12.19 6.80
C LEU A 394 3.22 -12.14 5.51
N GLU A 395 3.71 -11.44 4.48
CA GLU A 395 2.97 -11.23 3.25
C GLU A 395 3.42 -12.22 2.16
N TYR A 396 2.47 -13.00 1.66
CA TYR A 396 2.63 -13.98 0.60
C TYR A 396 1.82 -13.57 -0.62
N PHE A 397 2.48 -13.17 -1.69
CA PHE A 397 1.80 -12.83 -2.95
C PHE A 397 1.35 -14.09 -3.67
N CYS A 398 0.09 -14.12 -4.08
CA CYS A 398 -0.54 -15.27 -4.70
C CYS A 398 -1.63 -14.83 -5.69
N ALA A 399 -2.33 -15.79 -6.24
CA ALA A 399 -3.56 -15.58 -6.99
C ALA A 399 -4.70 -16.38 -6.38
N GLU A 400 -5.93 -15.86 -6.42
CA GLU A 400 -7.12 -16.61 -6.02
C GLU A 400 -7.17 -17.95 -6.77
N GLY A 401 -7.28 -19.03 -6.03
CA GLY A 401 -7.34 -20.40 -6.59
C GLY A 401 -5.99 -21.12 -6.71
N ASP A 402 -4.84 -20.47 -6.45
CA ASP A 402 -3.56 -21.17 -6.41
C ASP A 402 -3.41 -22.05 -5.15
N ASP A 403 -2.38 -22.90 -5.13
CA ASP A 403 -2.17 -23.84 -4.03
C ASP A 403 -2.00 -23.13 -2.68
N PHE A 404 -1.28 -22.00 -2.65
CA PHE A 404 -1.07 -21.25 -1.41
C PHE A 404 -2.34 -20.57 -0.92
N TRP A 405 -3.12 -20.02 -1.85
CA TRP A 405 -4.42 -19.43 -1.53
C TRP A 405 -5.40 -20.44 -0.95
N ASN A 406 -5.36 -21.68 -1.47
CA ASN A 406 -6.27 -22.75 -1.08
C ASN A 406 -5.84 -23.52 0.17
N MET A 407 -4.62 -23.29 0.68
CA MET A 407 -4.17 -23.92 1.93
C MET A 407 -5.16 -23.67 3.07
N SER A 408 -5.26 -24.60 4.00
CA SER A 408 -5.90 -24.37 5.30
C SER A 408 -5.15 -23.30 6.09
N GLU A 409 -5.77 -22.67 7.08
CA GLU A 409 -5.08 -21.71 7.94
C GLU A 409 -3.91 -22.36 8.67
N GLU A 410 -4.15 -23.55 9.22
CA GLU A 410 -3.14 -24.33 9.94
C GLU A 410 -1.91 -24.64 9.06
N ASP A 411 -2.13 -25.12 7.83
CA ASP A 411 -1.02 -25.44 6.91
C ASP A 411 -0.28 -24.18 6.47
N CYS A 412 -0.99 -23.08 6.27
CA CYS A 412 -0.42 -21.78 5.92
C CYS A 412 0.49 -21.27 7.05
N VAL A 413 0.06 -21.38 8.31
CA VAL A 413 0.83 -21.02 9.50
C VAL A 413 2.06 -21.92 9.66
N LYS A 414 1.92 -23.25 9.49
CA LYS A 414 3.05 -24.20 9.50
C LYS A 414 4.07 -23.85 8.41
N PHE A 415 3.59 -23.57 7.20
CA PHE A 415 4.45 -23.16 6.08
C PHE A 415 5.22 -21.89 6.39
N ALA A 416 4.52 -20.85 6.88
CA ALA A 416 5.10 -19.56 7.23
C ALA A 416 6.15 -19.68 8.35
N THR A 417 5.86 -20.47 9.39
CA THR A 417 6.80 -20.76 10.48
C THR A 417 8.05 -21.46 9.97
N ALA A 418 7.88 -22.47 9.11
CA ALA A 418 9.01 -23.20 8.53
C ALA A 418 9.93 -22.29 7.67
N GLU A 419 9.37 -21.35 6.91
CA GLU A 419 10.16 -20.38 6.16
C GLU A 419 10.96 -19.44 7.07
N LEU A 420 10.35 -18.93 8.14
CA LEU A 420 11.04 -18.07 9.11
C LEU A 420 12.18 -18.83 9.84
N VAL A 421 11.95 -20.09 10.21
CA VAL A 421 12.99 -20.94 10.81
C VAL A 421 14.13 -21.18 9.82
N LYS A 422 13.82 -21.51 8.56
CA LYS A 422 14.80 -21.68 7.48
C LYS A 422 15.64 -20.42 7.27
N MET A 423 15.02 -19.25 7.33
CA MET A 423 15.70 -17.96 7.21
C MET A 423 16.51 -17.61 8.47
N GLY A 424 16.25 -18.27 9.60
CA GLY A 424 16.88 -17.97 10.89
C GLY A 424 16.26 -16.77 11.60
N VAL A 425 15.03 -16.40 11.25
CA VAL A 425 14.31 -15.26 11.84
C VAL A 425 13.71 -15.61 13.20
N ILE A 426 13.21 -16.84 13.36
CA ILE A 426 12.71 -17.41 14.61
C ILE A 426 13.23 -18.83 14.82
N SER A 427 13.02 -19.37 16.01
CA SER A 427 13.17 -20.79 16.32
C SER A 427 11.80 -21.48 16.30
N GLU A 428 11.76 -22.82 16.13
CA GLU A 428 10.50 -23.57 15.96
C GLU A 428 9.46 -23.35 17.09
N ASN A 429 9.91 -23.20 18.32
CA ASN A 429 9.05 -23.11 19.50
C ASN A 429 8.72 -21.67 19.93
N GLU A 430 8.99 -20.67 19.09
CA GLU A 430 8.77 -19.26 19.45
C GLU A 430 7.35 -18.78 19.15
N VAL A 431 6.57 -19.49 18.33
CA VAL A 431 5.20 -19.09 17.95
C VAL A 431 4.23 -19.36 19.09
N LEU A 432 3.56 -18.31 19.55
CA LEU A 432 2.57 -18.35 20.65
C LEU A 432 1.15 -18.36 20.14
N ASP A 433 0.88 -17.59 19.07
CA ASP A 433 -0.44 -17.44 18.48
C ASP A 433 -0.32 -17.06 17.00
N SER A 434 -1.39 -17.23 16.23
CA SER A 434 -1.38 -16.97 14.80
C SER A 434 -2.75 -16.61 14.26
N HIS A 435 -2.76 -15.82 13.18
CA HIS A 435 -3.97 -15.47 12.44
C HIS A 435 -3.67 -15.31 10.95
N ARG A 436 -4.64 -15.57 10.10
CA ARG A 436 -4.48 -15.44 8.64
C ARG A 436 -5.59 -14.63 8.01
N GLU A 437 -5.19 -13.71 7.13
CA GLU A 437 -6.10 -12.95 6.27
C GLU A 437 -5.80 -13.17 4.78
N LYS A 438 -6.85 -13.26 3.97
CA LYS A 438 -6.80 -13.35 2.51
C LYS A 438 -7.29 -12.05 1.89
N VAL A 439 -6.47 -11.44 1.04
CA VAL A 439 -6.78 -10.14 0.42
C VAL A 439 -6.87 -10.29 -1.09
N LYS A 440 -8.09 -10.19 -1.62
CA LYS A 440 -8.35 -10.26 -3.05
C LYS A 440 -8.07 -8.94 -3.73
N LYS A 441 -7.56 -9.01 -4.97
CA LYS A 441 -7.40 -7.86 -5.88
C LYS A 441 -6.63 -6.69 -5.25
N ALA A 442 -5.61 -7.03 -4.45
CA ALA A 442 -4.82 -6.04 -3.72
C ALA A 442 -3.93 -5.20 -4.63
N TYR A 443 -3.42 -5.80 -5.70
CA TYR A 443 -2.48 -5.15 -6.63
C TYR A 443 -3.01 -5.18 -8.06
N PRO A 444 -3.59 -4.07 -8.57
CA PRO A 444 -3.86 -3.91 -10.00
C PRO A 444 -2.55 -3.99 -10.78
N ALA A 445 -2.47 -4.87 -11.77
CA ALA A 445 -1.27 -5.09 -12.56
C ALA A 445 -1.40 -4.49 -13.97
N TYR A 446 -0.26 -4.06 -14.55
CA TYR A 446 -0.22 -3.28 -15.79
C TYR A 446 0.31 -4.10 -16.96
N PHE A 447 -0.26 -5.29 -17.14
CA PHE A 447 0.05 -6.17 -18.26
C PHE A 447 -1.23 -6.73 -18.91
N ASP A 448 -1.11 -7.63 -19.86
CA ASP A 448 -2.21 -8.24 -20.62
C ASP A 448 -3.11 -7.18 -21.29
N THR A 449 -4.41 -7.10 -20.95
CA THR A 449 -5.35 -6.16 -21.58
C THR A 449 -5.23 -4.73 -21.07
N TYR A 450 -4.42 -4.46 -20.03
CA TYR A 450 -4.21 -3.10 -19.51
C TYR A 450 -3.72 -2.11 -20.59
N LYS A 451 -2.97 -2.57 -21.59
CA LYS A 451 -2.58 -1.74 -22.75
C LYS A 451 -3.75 -1.10 -23.50
N HIS A 452 -4.97 -1.59 -23.31
CA HIS A 452 -6.20 -1.07 -23.88
C HIS A 452 -7.07 -0.32 -22.87
N PHE A 453 -6.56 -0.01 -21.69
CA PHE A 453 -7.31 0.58 -20.58
C PHE A 453 -7.90 1.96 -20.94
N ASP A 454 -7.24 2.75 -21.80
CA ASP A 454 -7.75 4.03 -22.30
C ASP A 454 -9.09 3.88 -23.05
N THR A 455 -9.31 2.75 -23.72
CA THR A 455 -10.60 2.45 -24.37
C THR A 455 -11.70 2.26 -23.32
N MET A 456 -11.39 1.64 -22.20
CA MET A 456 -12.32 1.47 -21.09
C MET A 456 -12.61 2.80 -20.38
N ILE A 457 -11.62 3.67 -20.19
CA ILE A 457 -11.82 5.03 -19.65
C ILE A 457 -12.81 5.79 -20.53
N LYS A 458 -12.58 5.81 -21.85
CA LYS A 458 -13.49 6.47 -22.80
C LYS A 458 -14.91 5.92 -22.74
N PHE A 459 -15.08 4.61 -22.53
CA PHE A 459 -16.39 4.00 -22.34
C PHE A 459 -17.04 4.47 -21.03
N LEU A 460 -16.33 4.41 -19.91
CA LEU A 460 -16.84 4.84 -18.61
C LEU A 460 -17.21 6.33 -18.57
N ASP A 461 -16.45 7.17 -19.26
CA ASP A 461 -16.72 8.61 -19.37
C ASP A 461 -17.99 8.93 -20.17
N THR A 462 -18.57 7.96 -20.88
CA THR A 462 -19.89 8.14 -21.53
C THR A 462 -21.05 8.11 -20.53
N PHE A 463 -20.84 7.68 -19.29
CA PHE A 463 -21.87 7.64 -18.24
C PHE A 463 -21.79 8.93 -17.41
N PRO A 464 -22.71 9.90 -17.58
CA PRO A 464 -22.61 11.21 -16.94
C PRO A 464 -22.71 11.15 -15.42
N ASN A 465 -23.29 10.12 -14.85
CA ASN A 465 -23.55 9.96 -13.44
C ASN A 465 -22.75 8.82 -12.75
N LEU A 466 -21.74 8.26 -13.41
CA LEU A 466 -20.87 7.21 -12.86
C LEU A 466 -19.44 7.74 -12.75
N TYR A 467 -18.84 7.63 -11.57
CA TYR A 467 -17.46 8.02 -11.29
C TYR A 467 -16.66 6.85 -10.72
N CYS A 468 -15.47 6.59 -11.27
CA CYS A 468 -14.58 5.55 -10.79
C CYS A 468 -13.43 6.18 -10.01
N VAL A 469 -13.26 5.78 -8.74
CA VAL A 469 -12.31 6.37 -7.81
C VAL A 469 -11.45 5.31 -7.11
N GLY A 470 -10.32 5.73 -6.58
CA GLY A 470 -9.47 4.87 -5.78
C GLY A 470 -8.65 3.86 -6.57
N ARG A 471 -7.98 2.97 -5.84
CA ARG A 471 -7.02 2.00 -6.36
C ARG A 471 -7.65 1.03 -7.36
N ASN A 472 -8.71 0.37 -6.97
CA ASN A 472 -9.35 -0.67 -7.77
C ASN A 472 -10.38 -0.12 -8.77
N GLY A 473 -11.06 0.98 -8.44
CA GLY A 473 -11.98 1.65 -9.35
C GLY A 473 -11.28 2.24 -10.57
N GLN A 474 -10.02 2.61 -10.45
CA GLN A 474 -9.20 3.10 -11.55
C GLN A 474 -8.20 2.07 -12.08
N HIS A 475 -8.18 0.85 -11.57
CA HIS A 475 -7.14 -0.15 -11.87
C HIS A 475 -5.74 0.44 -11.84
N ARG A 476 -5.43 1.17 -10.77
CA ARG A 476 -4.17 1.91 -10.63
C ARG A 476 -3.54 1.64 -9.26
N TYR A 477 -2.22 1.51 -9.22
CA TYR A 477 -1.51 1.29 -7.96
C TYR A 477 -1.45 2.58 -7.12
N ASN A 478 -2.61 3.02 -6.65
CA ASN A 478 -2.76 4.17 -5.79
C ASN A 478 -2.43 3.82 -4.33
N ASN A 479 -1.73 4.69 -3.64
CA ASN A 479 -1.68 4.71 -2.19
C ASN A 479 -2.96 5.35 -1.62
N MET A 480 -3.09 5.43 -0.29
CA MET A 480 -4.27 6.04 0.36
C MET A 480 -4.50 7.48 -0.10
N ASP A 481 -3.47 8.31 -0.10
CA ASP A 481 -3.52 9.72 -0.52
C ASP A 481 -4.00 9.87 -1.97
N HIS A 482 -3.47 9.09 -2.90
CA HIS A 482 -3.95 9.10 -4.28
C HIS A 482 -5.42 8.68 -4.39
N SER A 483 -5.82 7.66 -3.61
CA SER A 483 -7.22 7.21 -3.58
C SER A 483 -8.15 8.31 -3.05
N MET A 484 -7.72 9.04 -2.02
CA MET A 484 -8.43 10.20 -1.49
C MET A 484 -8.51 11.34 -2.51
N LEU A 485 -7.40 11.67 -3.18
CA LEU A 485 -7.37 12.72 -4.20
C LEU A 485 -8.33 12.42 -5.35
N THR A 486 -8.45 11.17 -5.82
CA THR A 486 -9.47 10.83 -6.83
C THR A 486 -10.89 11.11 -6.35
N ALA A 487 -11.15 10.90 -5.06
CA ALA A 487 -12.42 11.16 -4.44
C ALA A 487 -12.70 12.66 -4.23
N MET A 488 -11.69 13.43 -3.82
CA MET A 488 -11.78 14.90 -3.67
C MET A 488 -12.06 15.56 -5.03
N GLU A 489 -11.34 15.19 -6.09
CA GLU A 489 -11.59 15.66 -7.45
C GLU A 489 -12.99 15.29 -7.96
N THR A 490 -13.48 14.08 -7.57
CA THR A 490 -14.83 13.64 -7.91
C THR A 490 -15.88 14.47 -7.20
N ALA A 491 -15.74 14.70 -5.90
CA ALA A 491 -16.67 15.52 -5.13
C ALA A 491 -16.71 16.97 -5.65
N GLU A 492 -15.56 17.54 -5.99
CA GLU A 492 -15.46 18.87 -6.60
C GLU A 492 -16.13 18.92 -7.98
N ALA A 493 -15.90 17.89 -8.82
CA ALA A 493 -16.56 17.81 -10.13
C ALA A 493 -18.10 17.71 -10.02
N ILE A 494 -18.61 16.98 -9.03
CA ILE A 494 -20.05 16.86 -8.76
C ILE A 494 -20.61 18.22 -8.31
N LYS A 495 -20.01 18.86 -7.31
CA LYS A 495 -20.44 20.13 -6.74
C LYS A 495 -20.47 21.28 -7.76
N THR A 496 -19.46 21.30 -8.65
CA THR A 496 -19.31 22.36 -9.66
C THR A 496 -20.00 22.05 -10.99
N GLY A 497 -20.56 20.86 -11.16
CA GLY A 497 -21.13 20.39 -12.43
C GLY A 497 -20.10 20.20 -13.55
N LYS A 498 -18.83 20.01 -13.21
CA LYS A 498 -17.73 19.82 -14.16
C LYS A 498 -17.89 18.52 -14.94
N LYS A 499 -18.02 18.62 -16.27
CA LYS A 499 -18.24 17.45 -17.13
C LYS A 499 -16.94 16.64 -17.38
N SER A 500 -15.78 17.32 -17.42
CA SER A 500 -14.49 16.67 -17.66
C SER A 500 -14.05 15.89 -16.42
N ARG A 501 -13.70 14.62 -16.60
CA ARG A 501 -13.15 13.73 -15.57
C ARG A 501 -11.64 13.54 -15.70
N LYS A 502 -11.00 14.35 -16.52
CA LYS A 502 -9.57 14.26 -16.79
C LYS A 502 -8.74 14.37 -15.51
N ASP A 503 -9.12 15.26 -14.58
CA ASP A 503 -8.38 15.46 -13.35
C ASP A 503 -8.50 14.24 -12.42
N ILE A 504 -9.69 13.61 -12.37
CA ILE A 504 -9.92 12.37 -11.61
C ILE A 504 -9.05 11.23 -12.14
N TRP A 505 -8.98 11.05 -13.48
CA TRP A 505 -8.15 10.01 -14.09
C TRP A 505 -6.66 10.33 -14.08
N ASN A 506 -6.28 11.59 -13.93
CA ASN A 506 -4.87 12.02 -13.94
C ASN A 506 -4.20 11.96 -12.57
N VAL A 507 -4.93 11.70 -11.49
CA VAL A 507 -4.31 11.47 -10.18
C VAL A 507 -3.30 10.32 -10.31
N ASN A 508 -2.07 10.53 -9.79
CA ASN A 508 -0.98 9.54 -9.83
C ASN A 508 -0.59 9.09 -11.27
N THR A 509 -0.71 9.99 -12.25
CA THR A 509 -0.19 9.77 -13.60
C THR A 509 1.18 10.38 -13.81
N GLU A 510 1.69 11.13 -12.82
CA GLU A 510 3.02 11.71 -12.88
C GLU A 510 4.05 10.62 -13.10
N LYS A 511 4.93 10.86 -14.06
CA LYS A 511 5.98 9.89 -14.44
C LYS A 511 7.04 9.74 -13.34
N GLU A 512 6.95 10.48 -12.23
CA GLU A 512 7.91 10.50 -11.14
C GLU A 512 7.18 10.63 -9.79
N TYR A 513 7.01 9.52 -9.10
CA TYR A 513 6.66 9.54 -7.69
C TYR A 513 7.96 9.52 -6.89
N HIS A 514 8.40 10.69 -6.45
CA HIS A 514 9.52 10.81 -5.53
C HIS A 514 8.98 10.88 -4.10
N GLU A 515 9.37 9.92 -3.26
CA GLU A 515 9.24 10.04 -1.81
C GLU A 515 10.33 10.97 -1.25
N GLU A 516 10.54 12.13 -1.87
CA GLU A 516 11.53 13.13 -1.45
C GLU A 516 10.82 14.34 -0.83
N LYS A 517 11.41 14.93 0.21
CA LYS A 517 10.95 16.23 0.70
C LYS A 517 11.08 17.24 -0.45
N SER A 518 9.98 17.94 -0.79
CA SER A 518 10.08 19.16 -1.57
C SER A 518 10.94 20.13 -0.75
N GLY A 519 12.13 20.44 -1.23
CA GLY A 519 12.94 21.49 -0.65
C GLY A 519 12.19 22.82 -0.77
N ASN A 520 11.98 23.52 0.34
CA ASN A 520 11.81 24.94 0.40
C ASN A 520 13.20 25.58 0.53
#